data_c402605463548e70b6ef5a7e62d5ffdb
#
_entry.id   c402605463548e70b6ef5a7e62d5ffdb
#
_cell.length_a   1.000
_cell.length_b   1.000
_cell.length_c   1.000
_cell.angle_alpha   90.00
_cell.angle_beta   90.00
_cell.angle_gamma   90.00
#
_symmetry.space_group_name_H-M   'P 1'
#
loop_
_entity.id
_entity.type
_entity.pdbx_description
1 polymer ?
#
loop_
_entity_poly.entity_id
_entity_poly.type
_entity_poly.pdbx_seq_one_letter_code
_entity_poly.pdbx_strand_id
1 'polypeptide(L)'
;SGKKGTVTLAGSTSVAPVMNVLADEYKKLNPDVKIEIQESGSSAGIESAIQGAVDIAMSSRELKDDEKKVLAPTKIALDGIAVIVNNENAVDNLTPEQIKDIFLGNTTQWADIK
;
A
#
# COMPACT_ATOMS: atom_id res chain seq x y z
N SER A 1 -17.88 -8.53 -26.84
CA SER A 1 -17.14 -7.32 -27.10
C SER A 1 -16.76 -6.64 -25.81
N GLY A 2 -15.56 -6.30 -25.72
CA GLY A 2 -15.04 -5.68 -24.55
C GLY A 2 -15.05 -4.18 -24.55
N LYS A 3 -14.73 -3.67 -23.42
CA LYS A 3 -14.32 -2.28 -23.24
C LYS A 3 -12.99 -2.06 -23.94
N LYS A 4 -12.71 -0.85 -24.32
CA LYS A 4 -11.41 -0.46 -24.85
C LYS A 4 -11.03 0.92 -24.36
N GLY A 5 -9.75 1.23 -24.47
CA GLY A 5 -9.17 2.45 -23.98
C GLY A 5 -8.00 2.17 -23.05
N THR A 6 -7.45 3.20 -22.46
CA THR A 6 -6.32 3.12 -21.55
C THR A 6 -6.74 3.56 -20.17
N VAL A 7 -6.41 2.76 -19.16
CA VAL A 7 -6.58 3.10 -17.74
C VAL A 7 -5.19 3.26 -17.13
N THR A 8 -4.94 4.38 -16.49
CA THR A 8 -3.67 4.70 -15.86
C THR A 8 -3.79 4.65 -14.35
N LEU A 9 -2.84 3.96 -13.71
CA LEU A 9 -2.76 3.84 -12.27
C LEU A 9 -1.39 4.33 -11.79
N ALA A 10 -1.37 4.98 -10.64
CA ALA A 10 -0.11 5.35 -10.00
C ALA A 10 -0.24 5.25 -8.48
N GLY A 11 0.85 4.98 -7.82
CA GLY A 11 0.88 5.05 -6.37
C GLY A 11 1.74 4.01 -5.69
N SER A 12 1.19 3.42 -4.64
CA SER A 12 1.88 2.54 -3.70
C SER A 12 2.62 1.40 -4.36
N THR A 13 3.91 1.28 -4.07
CA THR A 13 4.75 0.14 -4.47
C THR A 13 4.30 -1.15 -3.77
N SER A 14 3.72 -1.05 -2.57
CA SER A 14 3.20 -2.20 -1.82
C SER A 14 1.93 -2.77 -2.44
N VAL A 15 1.10 -1.94 -3.05
CA VAL A 15 -0.15 -2.34 -3.71
C VAL A 15 0.10 -2.84 -5.13
N ALA A 16 1.14 -2.36 -5.79
CA ALA A 16 1.41 -2.66 -7.19
C ALA A 16 1.45 -4.15 -7.53
N PRO A 17 2.08 -5.05 -6.75
CA PRO A 17 2.08 -6.48 -7.07
C PRO A 17 0.67 -7.07 -7.15
N VAL A 18 -0.21 -6.72 -6.22
CA VAL A 18 -1.62 -7.17 -6.26
C VAL A 18 -2.33 -6.57 -7.45
N MET A 19 -2.12 -5.29 -7.72
CA MET A 19 -2.77 -4.60 -8.83
C MET A 19 -2.32 -5.14 -10.18
N ASN A 20 -1.06 -5.53 -10.33
CA ASN A 20 -0.57 -6.17 -11.55
C ASN A 20 -1.30 -7.48 -11.84
N VAL A 21 -1.53 -8.31 -10.82
CA VAL A 21 -2.29 -9.56 -10.97
C VAL A 21 -3.74 -9.27 -11.37
N LEU A 22 -4.37 -8.31 -10.71
CA LEU A 22 -5.75 -7.91 -11.03
C LEU A 22 -5.85 -7.35 -12.45
N ALA A 23 -4.87 -6.56 -12.88
CA ALA A 23 -4.81 -6.00 -14.23
C ALA A 23 -4.70 -7.12 -15.28
N ASP A 24 -3.85 -8.11 -15.04
CA ASP A 24 -3.69 -9.25 -15.96
C ASP A 24 -4.99 -10.04 -16.10
N GLU A 25 -5.69 -10.28 -15.00
CA GLU A 25 -6.98 -10.97 -15.03
C GLU A 25 -8.06 -10.13 -15.75
N TYR A 26 -8.08 -8.83 -15.49
CA TYR A 26 -9.03 -7.92 -16.17
C TYR A 26 -8.82 -7.90 -17.68
N LYS A 27 -7.56 -7.90 -18.12
CA LYS A 27 -7.21 -7.90 -19.56
C LYS A 27 -7.65 -9.19 -20.26
N LYS A 28 -7.68 -10.32 -19.57
CA LYS A 28 -8.21 -11.58 -20.14
C LYS A 28 -9.68 -11.46 -20.49
N LEU A 29 -10.44 -10.71 -19.67
CA LEU A 29 -11.87 -10.47 -19.88
C LEU A 29 -12.13 -9.30 -20.85
N ASN A 30 -11.21 -8.37 -20.95
CA ASN A 30 -11.33 -7.15 -21.73
C ASN A 30 -10.02 -6.89 -22.49
N PRO A 31 -9.73 -7.69 -23.53
CA PRO A 31 -8.42 -7.66 -24.20
C PRO A 31 -8.08 -6.34 -24.90
N ASP A 32 -9.08 -5.50 -25.17
CA ASP A 32 -8.89 -4.21 -25.83
C ASP A 32 -8.60 -3.07 -24.84
N VAL A 33 -8.59 -3.36 -23.53
CA VAL A 33 -8.21 -2.37 -22.52
C VAL A 33 -6.72 -2.44 -22.26
N LYS A 34 -6.05 -1.28 -22.30
CA LYS A 34 -4.66 -1.13 -21.89
C LYS A 34 -4.62 -0.61 -20.46
N ILE A 35 -3.85 -1.25 -19.62
CA ILE A 35 -3.68 -0.84 -18.22
C ILE A 35 -2.21 -0.50 -18.00
N GLU A 36 -1.94 0.72 -17.56
CA GLU A 36 -0.61 1.22 -17.26
C GLU A 36 -0.50 1.46 -15.75
N ILE A 37 0.48 0.82 -15.11
CA ILE A 37 0.69 0.91 -13.66
C ILE A 37 2.06 1.51 -13.40
N GLN A 38 2.09 2.58 -12.62
CA GLN A 38 3.29 3.30 -12.25
C GLN A 38 3.47 3.29 -10.72
N GLU A 39 4.63 2.87 -10.27
CA GLU A 39 4.98 2.86 -8.85
C GLU A 39 5.63 4.19 -8.49
N SER A 40 4.94 5.00 -7.70
CA SER A 40 5.38 6.36 -7.35
C SER A 40 5.26 6.67 -5.85
N GLY A 41 4.73 5.71 -5.07
CA GLY A 41 4.38 5.89 -3.67
C GLY A 41 2.95 6.40 -3.50
N SER A 42 2.35 6.10 -2.34
CA SER A 42 0.93 6.39 -2.07
C SER A 42 0.59 7.87 -2.22
N SER A 43 1.36 8.75 -1.60
CA SER A 43 1.06 10.19 -1.63
C SER A 43 1.18 10.80 -3.02
N ALA A 44 2.19 10.40 -3.79
CA ALA A 44 2.37 10.87 -5.16
C ALA A 44 1.25 10.36 -6.08
N GLY A 45 0.82 9.10 -5.90
CA GLY A 45 -0.30 8.54 -6.65
C GLY A 45 -1.61 9.26 -6.36
N ILE A 46 -1.89 9.52 -5.10
CA ILE A 46 -3.08 10.26 -4.66
C ILE A 46 -3.09 11.66 -5.28
N GLU A 47 -1.97 12.37 -5.22
CA GLU A 47 -1.84 13.70 -5.81
C GLU A 47 -2.09 13.68 -7.32
N SER A 48 -1.52 12.69 -8.02
CA SER A 48 -1.73 12.51 -9.46
C SER A 48 -3.20 12.27 -9.80
N ALA A 49 -3.93 11.53 -8.97
CA ALA A 49 -5.36 11.30 -9.17
C ALA A 49 -6.18 12.57 -8.91
N ILE A 50 -5.83 13.34 -7.87
CA ILE A 50 -6.48 14.62 -7.58
C ILE A 50 -6.32 15.59 -8.76
N GLN A 51 -5.15 15.63 -9.36
CA GLN A 51 -4.85 16.47 -10.52
C GLN A 51 -5.43 15.95 -11.83
N GLY A 52 -5.99 14.74 -11.82
CA GLY A 52 -6.51 14.11 -13.04
C GLY A 52 -5.44 13.57 -13.98
N ALA A 53 -4.20 13.47 -13.51
CA ALA A 53 -3.09 12.93 -14.31
C ALA A 53 -3.16 11.41 -14.47
N VAL A 54 -3.77 10.71 -13.52
CA VAL A 54 -4.05 9.28 -13.60
C VAL A 54 -5.52 9.02 -13.25
N ASP A 55 -6.03 7.88 -13.69
CA ASP A 55 -7.44 7.51 -13.48
C ASP A 55 -7.66 6.94 -12.08
N ILE A 56 -6.70 6.18 -11.57
CA ILE A 56 -6.80 5.47 -10.29
C ILE A 56 -5.50 5.64 -9.51
N ALA A 57 -5.61 5.96 -8.23
CA ALA A 57 -4.47 5.95 -7.32
C ALA A 57 -4.44 4.64 -6.53
N MET A 58 -3.24 4.11 -6.31
CA MET A 58 -3.00 3.00 -5.39
C MET A 58 -2.48 3.55 -4.07
N SER A 59 -3.09 3.14 -2.96
CA SER A 59 -2.67 3.62 -1.64
C SER A 59 -2.56 2.50 -0.63
N SER A 60 -1.48 2.49 0.13
CA SER A 60 -1.28 1.62 1.30
C SER A 60 -1.53 2.37 2.62
N ARG A 61 -2.12 3.56 2.56
CA ARG A 61 -2.57 4.32 3.72
C ARG A 61 -3.99 4.80 3.54
N GLU A 62 -4.62 5.20 4.64
CA GLU A 62 -5.91 5.87 4.58
C GLU A 62 -5.77 7.24 3.90
N LEU A 63 -6.84 7.66 3.24
CA LEU A 63 -6.93 9.02 2.70
C LEU A 63 -7.11 10.03 3.84
N LYS A 64 -6.49 11.18 3.68
CA LYS A 64 -6.73 12.33 4.57
C LYS A 64 -8.12 12.91 4.31
N ASP A 65 -8.61 13.72 5.25
CA ASP A 65 -9.97 14.27 5.14
C ASP A 65 -10.18 15.16 3.93
N ASP A 66 -9.17 15.92 3.54
CA ASP A 66 -9.20 16.77 2.33
C ASP A 66 -9.18 15.92 1.06
N GLU A 67 -8.41 14.83 1.05
CA GLU A 67 -8.37 13.90 -0.07
C GLU A 67 -9.71 13.17 -0.28
N LYS A 68 -10.39 12.81 0.81
CA LYS A 68 -11.71 12.16 0.78
C LYS A 68 -12.81 13.04 0.20
N LYS A 69 -12.59 14.36 0.17
CA LYS A 69 -13.56 15.29 -0.43
C LYS A 69 -13.62 15.18 -1.95
N VAL A 70 -12.54 14.74 -2.57
CA VAL A 70 -12.40 14.71 -4.03
C VAL A 70 -12.16 13.31 -4.59
N LEU A 71 -11.81 12.36 -3.75
CA LEU A 71 -11.54 10.97 -4.14
C LEU A 71 -12.42 10.01 -3.36
N ALA A 72 -12.89 8.96 -4.03
CA ALA A 72 -13.67 7.88 -3.42
C ALA A 72 -12.77 6.66 -3.21
N PRO A 73 -12.44 6.30 -1.96
CA PRO A 73 -11.61 5.12 -1.69
C PRO A 73 -12.41 3.83 -1.76
N THR A 74 -11.80 2.79 -2.32
CA THR A 74 -12.30 1.43 -2.29
C THR A 74 -11.23 0.54 -1.65
N LYS A 75 -11.57 -0.11 -0.55
CA LYS A 75 -10.67 -1.05 0.10
C LYS A 75 -10.62 -2.36 -0.68
N ILE A 76 -9.44 -2.76 -1.12
CA ILE A 76 -9.26 -3.99 -1.90
C ILE A 76 -8.67 -5.14 -1.07
N ALA A 77 -7.92 -4.83 -0.01
CA ALA A 77 -7.31 -5.84 0.84
C ALA A 77 -6.87 -5.22 2.18
N LEU A 78 -6.59 -6.08 3.13
CA LEU A 78 -5.93 -5.73 4.39
C LEU A 78 -4.53 -6.32 4.37
N ASP A 79 -3.58 -5.59 4.94
CA ASP A 79 -2.22 -6.05 5.10
C ASP A 79 -1.79 -5.94 6.56
N GLY A 80 -0.81 -6.74 6.94
CA GLY A 80 -0.25 -6.72 8.28
C GLY A 80 1.27 -6.63 8.23
N ILE A 81 1.85 -5.94 9.20
CA ILE A 81 3.29 -5.86 9.37
C ILE A 81 3.65 -6.69 10.60
N ALA A 82 4.54 -7.68 10.41
CA ALA A 82 5.05 -8.49 11.49
C ALA A 82 6.47 -8.04 11.84
N VAL A 83 6.72 -7.83 13.12
CA VAL A 83 8.08 -7.65 13.63
C VAL A 83 8.62 -9.03 13.97
N ILE A 84 9.70 -9.44 13.32
CA ILE A 84 10.30 -10.75 13.52
C ILE A 84 11.65 -10.63 14.21
N VAL A 85 11.96 -11.62 15.03
CA VAL A 85 13.23 -11.71 15.74
C VAL A 85 13.83 -13.11 15.52
N ASN A 86 15.11 -13.28 15.86
CA ASN A 86 15.75 -14.57 15.79
C ASN A 86 15.03 -15.61 16.68
N ASN A 87 14.98 -16.86 16.25
CA ASN A 87 14.33 -17.94 16.98
C ASN A 87 14.88 -18.16 18.40
N GLU A 88 16.11 -17.78 18.65
CA GLU A 88 16.74 -17.89 19.97
C GLU A 88 16.38 -16.73 20.90
N ASN A 89 15.69 -15.71 20.38
CA ASN A 89 15.25 -14.59 21.19
C ASN A 89 14.05 -15.01 22.06
N ALA A 90 14.15 -14.75 23.35
CA ALA A 90 13.12 -15.13 24.32
C ALA A 90 11.90 -14.20 24.34
N VAL A 91 11.91 -13.13 23.54
CA VAL A 91 10.79 -12.18 23.48
C VAL A 91 9.65 -12.80 22.68
N ASP A 92 8.49 -12.97 23.30
CA ASP A 92 7.30 -13.54 22.67
C ASP A 92 6.37 -12.47 22.09
N ASN A 93 6.36 -11.30 22.68
CA ASN A 93 5.45 -10.25 22.29
C ASN A 93 6.04 -8.87 22.58
N LEU A 94 5.72 -7.90 21.74
CA LEU A 94 6.11 -6.50 21.90
C LEU A 94 4.90 -5.60 21.74
N THR A 95 4.78 -4.61 22.62
CA THR A 95 3.79 -3.54 22.44
C THR A 95 4.32 -2.53 21.41
N PRO A 96 3.45 -1.73 20.77
CA PRO A 96 3.89 -0.65 19.90
C PRO A 96 4.88 0.32 20.57
N GLU A 97 4.69 0.62 21.85
CA GLU A 97 5.60 1.48 22.62
C GLU A 97 6.98 0.85 22.77
N GLN A 98 7.05 -0.45 23.02
CA GLN A 98 8.31 -1.18 23.11
C GLN A 98 9.04 -1.19 21.76
N ILE A 99 8.33 -1.39 20.66
CA ILE A 99 8.89 -1.34 19.31
C ILE A 99 9.47 0.06 19.04
N LYS A 100 8.70 1.10 19.37
CA LYS A 100 9.14 2.49 19.23
C LYS A 100 10.42 2.75 20.01
N ASP A 101 10.50 2.33 21.26
CA ASP A 101 11.68 2.54 22.12
C ASP A 101 12.91 1.82 21.59
N ILE A 102 12.75 0.64 21.02
CA ILE A 102 13.84 -0.10 20.38
C ILE A 102 14.38 0.69 19.18
N PHE A 103 13.51 1.14 18.28
CA PHE A 103 13.92 1.85 17.08
C PHE A 103 14.47 3.25 17.36
N LEU A 104 14.06 3.90 18.46
CA LEU A 104 14.61 5.18 18.90
C LEU A 104 15.93 5.04 19.67
N GLY A 105 16.32 3.82 20.01
CA GLY A 105 17.54 3.57 20.80
C GLY A 105 17.38 3.82 22.30
N ASN A 106 16.13 3.93 22.79
CA ASN A 106 15.86 4.08 24.22
C ASN A 106 15.98 2.76 24.97
N THR A 107 15.69 1.66 24.29
CA THR A 107 15.87 0.29 24.79
C THR A 107 16.92 -0.39 23.92
N THR A 108 18.05 -0.78 24.52
CA THR A 108 19.21 -1.33 23.80
C THR A 108 19.51 -2.79 24.16
N GLN A 109 18.81 -3.35 25.14
CA GLN A 109 19.01 -4.72 25.62
C GLN A 109 17.68 -5.44 25.65
N TRP A 110 17.63 -6.65 25.10
CA TRP A 110 16.44 -7.48 25.14
C TRP A 110 15.99 -7.80 26.57
N ALA A 111 16.93 -7.91 27.50
CA ALA A 111 16.64 -8.16 28.91
C ALA A 111 15.80 -7.05 29.57
N ASP A 112 15.79 -5.85 29.03
CA ASP A 112 15.04 -4.70 29.57
C ASP A 112 13.57 -4.71 29.15
N ILE A 113 13.18 -5.63 28.26
CA ILE A 113 11.81 -5.78 27.81
C ILE A 113 11.07 -6.75 28.76
N LYS A 114 9.99 -6.26 29.35
CA LYS A 114 9.21 -7.00 30.34
C LYS A 114 7.79 -7.28 29.86
#